data_b54efe9543742f61a970d1adcc563d09
#
_entry.id   b54efe9543742f61a970d1adcc563d09
#
_cell.length_a   1.000
_cell.length_b   1.000
_cell.length_c   1.000
_cell.angle_alpha   90.00
_cell.angle_beta   90.00
_cell.angle_gamma   90.00
#
_symmetry.space_group_name_H-M   'P 1'
#
loop_
_entity.id
_entity.type
_entity.pdbx_description
1 polymer ?
#
loop_
_entity_poly.entity_id
_entity_poly.type
_entity_poly.pdbx_seq_one_letter_code
_entity_poly.pdbx_strand_id
1 'polypeptide(L)'
;MGCGHGRVEGVSAKENCVCEILRDIVDAQNDVIENCCDTSCEQSINDLLGETDPGNGLDTVPVILYCAGDCKPFKGFGARRGNGLGTIGKLQSSFIFRVKSVTDDCCAVLELLRDPNDPCECDHLKDPCDQSTHNLENTGICITVDLDCFCHVTCLPAISVFD
;
A
#
# COMPACT_ATOMS: atom_id res chain seq x y z
N MET A 1 18.29 -4.78 7.77
CA MET A 1 17.80 -4.37 8.91
C MET A 1 16.96 -5.35 9.57
N GLY A 2 17.25 -5.72 10.56
CA GLY A 2 16.55 -6.66 11.26
C GLY A 2 15.45 -6.06 11.95
N CYS A 3 14.34 -6.52 11.67
CA CYS A 3 13.31 -6.23 12.53
C CYS A 3 13.49 -7.10 13.65
N GLY A 4 13.19 -6.89 14.65
CA GLY A 4 13.09 -7.81 15.62
C GLY A 4 14.24 -8.02 16.43
N HIS A 5 14.76 -7.09 16.83
CA HIS A 5 15.69 -7.25 17.70
C HIS A 5 15.31 -7.60 18.96
N GLY A 6 15.74 -8.27 19.57
CA GLY A 6 15.75 -8.59 20.87
C GLY A 6 14.49 -8.68 21.60
N ARG A 7 14.23 -9.70 22.33
CA ARG A 7 13.14 -9.79 23.19
C ARG A 7 13.24 -8.79 24.25
N VAL A 8 12.17 -8.16 24.54
CA VAL A 8 12.09 -7.32 25.69
C VAL A 8 11.87 -8.21 26.88
N GLU A 9 12.86 -8.29 27.73
CA GLU A 9 12.75 -9.12 28.89
C GLU A 9 11.74 -8.58 29.85
N GLY A 10 11.07 -9.43 30.52
CA GLY A 10 10.08 -9.03 31.49
C GLY A 10 8.73 -8.66 30.97
N VAL A 11 8.53 -8.78 29.70
CA VAL A 11 7.24 -8.54 29.17
C VAL A 11 6.34 -9.67 29.54
N SER A 12 5.14 -9.33 29.86
CA SER A 12 4.24 -10.19 30.42
C SER A 12 3.88 -11.36 29.58
N ALA A 13 3.11 -12.17 30.17
CA ALA A 13 2.58 -13.36 29.61
C ALA A 13 1.76 -13.18 28.35
N LYS A 14 1.70 -11.99 27.83
CA LYS A 14 0.98 -11.78 26.59
C LYS A 14 1.80 -12.04 25.37
N GLU A 15 3.01 -12.52 25.54
CA GLU A 15 3.78 -12.85 24.40
C GLU A 15 3.13 -13.96 23.64
N ASN A 16 2.93 -13.70 22.37
CA ASN A 16 2.27 -14.62 21.49
C ASN A 16 3.28 -15.67 21.07
N CYS A 17 2.92 -16.94 21.19
CA CYS A 17 3.74 -18.04 20.76
C CYS A 17 4.18 -17.90 19.31
N VAL A 18 3.30 -17.46 18.44
CA VAL A 18 3.63 -17.26 17.03
C VAL A 18 4.71 -16.21 16.90
N CYS A 19 4.60 -15.12 17.65
CA CYS A 19 5.57 -14.05 17.61
C CYS A 19 6.96 -14.56 18.02
N GLU A 20 7.02 -15.38 19.06
CA GLU A 20 8.31 -15.94 19.50
C GLU A 20 8.91 -16.87 18.47
N ILE A 21 8.10 -17.72 17.88
CA ILE A 21 8.59 -18.64 16.86
C ILE A 21 9.12 -17.86 15.66
N LEU A 22 8.41 -16.81 15.24
CA LEU A 22 8.86 -16.01 14.12
C LEU A 22 10.16 -15.28 14.42
N ARG A 23 10.33 -14.79 15.65
CA ARG A 23 11.60 -14.17 16.04
C ARG A 23 12.74 -15.18 15.98
N ASP A 24 12.52 -16.39 16.47
CA ASP A 24 13.53 -17.43 16.43
C ASP A 24 13.92 -17.78 14.98
N ILE A 25 12.95 -17.80 14.09
CA ILE A 25 13.21 -18.04 12.67
C ILE A 25 14.07 -16.90 12.10
N VAL A 26 13.73 -15.65 12.39
CA VAL A 26 14.49 -14.50 11.90
C VAL A 26 15.93 -14.57 12.39
N ASP A 27 16.12 -14.86 13.67
CA ASP A 27 17.46 -14.94 14.23
C ASP A 27 18.27 -16.04 13.54
N ALA A 28 17.67 -17.20 13.33
CA ALA A 28 18.34 -18.31 12.68
C ALA A 28 18.70 -17.98 11.23
N GLN A 29 17.80 -17.32 10.51
CA GLN A 29 18.04 -16.95 9.12
C GLN A 29 19.16 -15.90 9.03
N ASN A 30 19.17 -14.94 9.93
CA ASN A 30 20.17 -13.89 9.91
C ASN A 30 21.56 -14.41 10.25
N ASP A 31 21.65 -15.51 11.00
CA ASP A 31 22.94 -16.14 11.28
C ASP A 31 23.53 -16.80 10.05
N VAL A 32 22.70 -17.14 9.08
CA VAL A 32 23.12 -17.87 7.88
C VAL A 32 23.38 -16.92 6.72
N ILE A 33 22.49 -15.97 6.52
CA ILE A 33 22.57 -15.08 5.36
C ILE A 33 21.87 -13.77 5.67
N GLU A 34 22.48 -12.69 5.24
CA GLU A 34 21.85 -11.40 5.31
C GLU A 34 20.96 -11.28 4.08
N ASN A 35 19.69 -11.03 4.31
CA ASN A 35 18.72 -11.11 3.25
C ASN A 35 17.77 -9.93 3.30
N CYS A 36 17.81 -9.10 2.29
CA CYS A 36 16.90 -7.96 2.15
C CYS A 36 15.79 -8.32 1.18
N CYS A 37 14.63 -7.75 1.40
CA CYS A 37 13.54 -7.92 0.45
C CYS A 37 13.84 -7.15 -0.83
N ASP A 38 13.49 -7.73 -1.97
CA ASP A 38 13.61 -7.01 -3.24
C ASP A 38 12.61 -5.88 -3.32
N THR A 39 11.46 -6.04 -2.65
CA THR A 39 10.44 -5.02 -2.59
C THR A 39 9.99 -4.85 -1.14
N SER A 40 9.84 -3.63 -0.71
CA SER A 40 9.38 -3.29 0.64
C SER A 40 9.02 -1.83 0.65
N CYS A 41 8.35 -1.38 1.70
CA CYS A 41 8.05 0.05 1.82
C CYS A 41 9.33 0.87 1.90
N GLU A 42 10.32 0.39 2.63
CA GLU A 42 11.61 1.08 2.71
C GLU A 42 12.28 1.18 1.35
N GLN A 43 12.33 0.09 0.61
CA GLN A 43 12.94 0.08 -0.71
C GLN A 43 12.19 1.00 -1.67
N SER A 44 10.86 0.98 -1.64
CA SER A 44 10.06 1.84 -2.52
C SER A 44 10.28 3.32 -2.23
N ILE A 45 10.39 3.67 -0.95
CA ILE A 45 10.66 5.06 -0.55
C ILE A 45 12.05 5.48 -1.02
N ASN A 46 13.03 4.62 -0.86
CA ASN A 46 14.39 4.91 -1.29
C ASN A 46 14.47 5.08 -2.80
N ASP A 47 13.76 4.25 -3.55
CA ASP A 47 13.70 4.37 -4.99
C ASP A 47 13.04 5.68 -5.41
N LEU A 48 11.96 6.05 -4.72
CA LEU A 48 11.28 7.30 -5.00
C LEU A 48 12.19 8.51 -4.77
N LEU A 49 12.96 8.47 -3.70
CA LEU A 49 13.88 9.56 -3.36
C LEU A 49 15.10 9.60 -4.27
N GLY A 50 15.28 8.59 -5.12
CA GLY A 50 16.40 8.58 -6.06
C GLY A 50 17.74 8.25 -5.44
N GLU A 51 17.74 7.51 -4.34
CA GLU A 51 18.98 7.18 -3.66
C GLU A 51 19.87 6.26 -4.48
N THR A 52 19.23 5.38 -5.26
CA THR A 52 19.99 4.50 -6.15
C THR A 52 20.06 5.02 -7.59
N ASP A 53 19.17 5.90 -7.96
CA ASP A 53 19.08 6.41 -9.33
C ASP A 53 18.47 7.83 -9.30
N PRO A 54 19.27 8.84 -8.92
CA PRO A 54 18.78 10.21 -8.83
C PRO A 54 18.23 10.71 -10.16
N GLY A 55 17.07 11.39 -10.10
CA GLY A 55 16.46 11.94 -11.29
C GLY A 55 15.71 10.92 -12.13
N ASN A 56 15.30 9.81 -11.51
CA ASN A 56 14.66 8.70 -12.21
C ASN A 56 13.22 8.98 -12.68
N GLY A 57 12.64 10.12 -12.32
CA GLY A 57 11.28 10.46 -12.75
C GLY A 57 10.15 9.80 -11.97
N LEU A 58 10.47 9.02 -10.95
CA LEU A 58 9.45 8.36 -10.16
C LEU A 58 8.79 9.35 -9.20
N ASP A 59 7.49 9.23 -9.02
CA ASP A 59 6.74 10.19 -8.21
C ASP A 59 5.74 9.56 -7.25
N THR A 60 5.57 8.25 -7.26
CA THR A 60 4.53 7.60 -6.48
C THR A 60 4.98 6.25 -5.95
N VAL A 61 4.68 6.01 -4.67
CA VAL A 61 4.76 4.67 -4.10
C VAL A 61 3.33 4.16 -3.98
N PRO A 62 2.89 3.25 -4.84
CA PRO A 62 1.53 2.73 -4.74
C PRO A 62 1.40 1.83 -3.53
N VAL A 63 0.26 1.88 -2.86
CA VAL A 63 0.02 1.07 -1.66
C VAL A 63 -1.28 0.30 -1.75
N ILE A 64 -1.29 -0.85 -1.09
CA ILE A 64 -2.49 -1.64 -0.83
C ILE A 64 -2.67 -1.66 0.68
N LEU A 65 -3.87 -1.33 1.14
CA LEU A 65 -4.17 -1.28 2.57
C LEU A 65 -5.10 -2.44 2.92
N TYR A 66 -4.96 -2.94 4.14
CA TYR A 66 -5.76 -4.08 4.61
C TYR A 66 -6.54 -3.67 5.84
N CYS A 67 -7.84 -3.99 5.84
CA CYS A 67 -8.74 -3.61 6.92
C CYS A 67 -8.40 -4.33 8.21
N ALA A 68 -8.47 -3.63 9.33
CA ALA A 68 -8.14 -4.21 10.62
C ALA A 68 -9.14 -5.29 11.05
N GLY A 69 -10.40 -5.15 10.65
CA GLY A 69 -11.44 -6.06 11.12
C GLY A 69 -11.38 -7.45 10.54
N ASP A 70 -11.10 -7.57 9.25
CA ASP A 70 -11.18 -8.86 8.56
C ASP A 70 -9.86 -9.25 7.87
N CYS A 71 -8.84 -8.43 7.98
CA CYS A 71 -7.52 -8.64 7.34
C CYS A 71 -7.61 -8.74 5.81
N LYS A 72 -8.65 -8.19 5.23
CA LYS A 72 -8.81 -8.22 3.77
C LYS A 72 -8.34 -6.94 3.12
N PRO A 73 -7.90 -7.02 1.86
CA PRO A 73 -7.51 -5.81 1.13
C PRO A 73 -8.69 -4.86 1.02
N PHE A 74 -8.42 -3.58 1.20
CA PHE A 74 -9.42 -2.53 1.14
C PHE A 74 -9.60 -2.08 -0.30
N LYS A 75 -10.84 -2.05 -0.76
CA LYS A 75 -11.19 -1.54 -2.07
C LYS A 75 -11.89 -0.20 -1.92
N GLY A 76 -11.33 0.85 -2.48
CA GLY A 76 -11.93 2.17 -2.46
C GLY A 76 -12.79 2.42 -3.68
N PHE A 77 -13.84 3.18 -3.51
CA PHE A 77 -14.78 3.51 -4.57
C PHE A 77 -14.92 5.02 -4.71
N GLY A 78 -15.10 5.48 -5.91
CA GLY A 78 -15.37 6.88 -6.16
C GLY A 78 -15.72 7.11 -7.61
N ALA A 79 -15.96 8.36 -7.96
CA ALA A 79 -16.31 8.71 -9.34
C ALA A 79 -15.77 10.09 -9.65
N ARG A 80 -15.48 10.31 -10.91
CA ARG A 80 -15.16 11.64 -11.41
C ARG A 80 -16.45 12.41 -11.64
N ARG A 81 -16.30 13.71 -11.87
CA ARG A 81 -17.42 14.52 -12.29
C ARG A 81 -17.94 13.99 -13.63
N GLY A 82 -19.24 14.00 -13.82
CA GLY A 82 -19.84 13.57 -15.08
C GLY A 82 -19.69 14.63 -16.17
N ASN A 83 -20.40 14.43 -17.26
CA ASN A 83 -20.26 15.28 -18.45
C ASN A 83 -20.86 16.66 -18.30
N GLY A 84 -21.67 16.90 -17.28
CA GLY A 84 -22.25 18.20 -17.05
C GLY A 84 -22.14 18.60 -15.60
N LEU A 85 -22.32 19.89 -15.33
CA LEU A 85 -22.29 20.38 -13.96
C LEU A 85 -23.40 19.71 -13.17
N GLY A 86 -23.07 19.25 -11.98
CA GLY A 86 -24.02 18.57 -11.12
C GLY A 86 -24.25 17.11 -11.47
N THR A 87 -23.46 16.52 -12.34
CA THR A 87 -23.55 15.10 -12.69
C THR A 87 -22.39 14.31 -12.15
N ILE A 88 -22.63 13.01 -11.97
CA ILE A 88 -21.62 12.10 -11.41
C ILE A 88 -21.21 11.12 -12.52
N GLY A 89 -19.92 10.93 -12.70
CA GLY A 89 -19.41 9.97 -13.66
C GLY A 89 -19.62 8.54 -13.17
N LYS A 90 -19.11 7.59 -13.96
CA LYS A 90 -19.23 6.18 -13.61
C LYS A 90 -18.42 5.90 -12.34
N LEU A 91 -18.97 5.09 -11.45
CA LEU A 91 -18.23 4.66 -10.25
C LEU A 91 -17.08 3.77 -10.66
N GLN A 92 -15.95 4.02 -10.06
CA GLN A 92 -14.74 3.23 -10.25
C GLN A 92 -14.24 2.73 -8.90
N SER A 93 -13.44 1.70 -8.94
CA SER A 93 -12.86 1.15 -7.71
C SER A 93 -11.40 0.82 -7.94
N SER A 94 -10.65 0.73 -6.86
CA SER A 94 -9.27 0.30 -6.90
C SER A 94 -8.85 -0.25 -5.56
N PHE A 95 -7.93 -1.21 -5.60
CA PHE A 95 -7.22 -1.68 -4.41
C PHE A 95 -5.90 -0.94 -4.23
N ILE A 96 -5.49 -0.13 -5.21
CA ILE A 96 -4.16 0.48 -5.24
C ILE A 96 -4.31 2.00 -5.17
N PHE A 97 -3.57 2.61 -4.26
CA PHE A 97 -3.74 4.02 -3.97
C PHE A 97 -2.40 4.75 -3.93
N ARG A 98 -2.46 6.04 -4.19
CA ARG A 98 -1.39 6.98 -3.90
C ARG A 98 -1.81 7.79 -2.68
N VAL A 99 -0.97 7.82 -1.66
CA VAL A 99 -1.28 8.60 -0.47
C VAL A 99 -0.95 10.06 -0.74
N LYS A 100 -1.94 10.92 -0.65
CA LYS A 100 -1.75 12.34 -0.93
C LYS A 100 -1.43 13.13 0.31
N SER A 101 -2.05 12.81 1.42
CA SER A 101 -1.79 13.51 2.68
C SER A 101 -2.21 12.66 3.86
N VAL A 102 -1.59 12.92 5.00
CA VAL A 102 -1.97 12.31 6.27
C VAL A 102 -1.99 13.41 7.31
N THR A 103 -3.11 13.53 8.03
CA THR A 103 -3.23 14.54 9.09
C THR A 103 -2.67 14.00 10.40
N ASP A 104 -2.51 14.90 11.38
CA ASP A 104 -2.02 14.50 12.70
C ASP A 104 -2.95 13.50 13.38
N ASP A 105 -4.23 13.51 13.01
CA ASP A 105 -5.22 12.58 13.55
C ASP A 105 -5.23 11.24 12.82
N CYS A 106 -4.29 11.02 11.93
CA CYS A 106 -4.22 9.81 11.11
C CYS A 106 -5.41 9.63 10.17
N CYS A 107 -5.95 10.73 9.67
CA CYS A 107 -6.86 10.71 8.53
C CYS A 107 -6.04 10.93 7.28
N ALA A 108 -6.30 10.16 6.26
CA ALA A 108 -5.52 10.26 5.02
C ALA A 108 -6.43 10.53 3.83
N VAL A 109 -5.88 11.24 2.86
CA VAL A 109 -6.49 11.37 1.54
C VAL A 109 -5.73 10.44 0.60
N LEU A 110 -6.44 9.53 -0.01
CA LEU A 110 -5.89 8.56 -0.95
C LEU A 110 -6.47 8.82 -2.33
N GLU A 111 -5.62 8.73 -3.32
CA GLU A 111 -6.08 8.81 -4.71
C GLU A 111 -6.08 7.42 -5.29
N LEU A 112 -7.17 7.04 -5.95
CA LEU A 112 -7.27 5.77 -6.63
C LEU A 112 -6.36 5.75 -7.85
N LEU A 113 -5.61 4.67 -8.01
CA LEU A 113 -4.78 4.43 -9.17
C LEU A 113 -5.40 3.31 -10.00
N ARG A 114 -5.47 3.49 -11.28
CA ARG A 114 -6.01 2.48 -12.20
C ARG A 114 -5.26 2.51 -13.52
N ASP A 115 -5.16 1.34 -14.12
CA ASP A 115 -4.72 1.24 -15.51
C ASP A 115 -5.97 1.54 -16.37
N PRO A 116 -5.96 2.58 -17.19
CA PRO A 116 -7.14 2.92 -17.98
C PRO A 116 -7.51 1.84 -18.99
N ASN A 117 -6.60 0.94 -19.30
CA ASN A 117 -6.86 -0.15 -20.23
C ASN A 117 -7.29 -1.45 -19.53
N ASP A 118 -7.41 -1.40 -18.20
CA ASP A 118 -7.82 -2.57 -17.42
C ASP A 118 -9.29 -2.89 -17.73
N PRO A 119 -9.58 -4.09 -18.24
CA PRO A 119 -10.96 -4.44 -18.56
C PRO A 119 -11.82 -4.75 -17.36
N CYS A 120 -11.19 -4.95 -16.18
CA CYS A 120 -11.96 -5.28 -14.99
C CYS A 120 -12.72 -4.08 -14.46
N GLU A 121 -14.02 -4.22 -14.36
CA GLU A 121 -14.87 -3.21 -13.77
C GLU A 121 -15.13 -3.50 -12.29
N CYS A 122 -15.84 -2.61 -11.62
CA CYS A 122 -16.05 -2.71 -10.18
C CYS A 122 -16.54 -4.07 -9.71
N ASP A 123 -17.43 -4.68 -10.45
CA ASP A 123 -18.03 -5.96 -10.06
C ASP A 123 -17.13 -7.15 -10.33
N HIS A 124 -16.13 -7.01 -11.19
CA HIS A 124 -15.20 -8.08 -11.51
C HIS A 124 -13.88 -7.95 -10.73
N LEU A 125 -13.65 -6.81 -10.13
CA LEU A 125 -12.43 -6.56 -9.37
C LEU A 125 -12.65 -7.04 -7.94
N LYS A 126 -12.30 -8.30 -7.68
CA LYS A 126 -12.62 -8.94 -6.41
C LYS A 126 -11.46 -8.93 -5.42
N ASP A 127 -10.23 -8.93 -5.92
CA ASP A 127 -9.06 -8.80 -5.07
C ASP A 127 -7.95 -8.09 -5.86
N PRO A 128 -6.86 -7.69 -5.19
CA PRO A 128 -5.79 -6.95 -5.88
C PRO A 128 -5.19 -7.67 -7.08
N CYS A 129 -5.21 -9.00 -7.08
CA CYS A 129 -4.65 -9.75 -8.20
C CYS A 129 -5.46 -9.63 -9.48
N ASP A 130 -6.71 -9.20 -9.37
CA ASP A 130 -7.56 -8.99 -10.54
C ASP A 130 -7.28 -7.65 -11.23
N GLN A 131 -6.54 -6.77 -10.56
CA GLN A 131 -6.32 -5.43 -11.06
C GLN A 131 -5.02 -5.34 -11.85
N SER A 132 -5.10 -4.74 -13.04
CA SER A 132 -3.90 -4.53 -13.85
C SER A 132 -2.99 -3.49 -13.21
N THR A 133 -1.70 -3.79 -13.17
CA THR A 133 -0.67 -2.84 -12.72
C THR A 133 0.25 -2.44 -13.86
N HIS A 134 -0.09 -2.83 -15.09
CA HIS A 134 0.78 -2.62 -16.23
C HIS A 134 1.06 -1.14 -16.50
N ASN A 135 0.07 -0.30 -16.35
CA ASN A 135 0.21 1.14 -16.61
C ASN A 135 -0.70 1.92 -15.66
N LEU A 136 -0.35 1.93 -14.37
CA LEU A 136 -1.15 2.64 -13.39
C LEU A 136 -1.05 4.14 -13.61
N GLU A 137 -2.19 4.79 -13.60
CA GLU A 137 -2.30 6.25 -13.73
C GLU A 137 -3.15 6.79 -12.60
N ASN A 138 -2.94 8.06 -12.30
CA ASN A 138 -3.77 8.73 -11.31
C ASN A 138 -5.15 8.99 -11.92
N THR A 139 -6.19 8.68 -11.16
CA THR A 139 -7.56 8.85 -11.63
C THR A 139 -8.14 10.22 -11.33
N GLY A 140 -7.55 10.94 -10.40
CA GLY A 140 -8.14 12.17 -9.90
C GLY A 140 -9.24 11.92 -8.86
N ILE A 141 -9.53 10.67 -8.54
CA ILE A 141 -10.56 10.31 -7.58
C ILE A 141 -9.92 10.12 -6.22
N CYS A 142 -10.27 10.97 -5.27
CA CYS A 142 -9.70 10.94 -3.93
C CYS A 142 -10.75 10.53 -2.91
N ILE A 143 -10.32 9.74 -1.94
CA ILE A 143 -11.16 9.32 -0.82
C ILE A 143 -10.46 9.68 0.48
N THR A 144 -11.25 9.85 1.53
CA THR A 144 -10.73 10.14 2.86
C THR A 144 -10.94 8.92 3.74
N VAL A 145 -9.90 8.49 4.42
CA VAL A 145 -9.96 7.29 5.25
C VAL A 145 -9.38 7.58 6.64
N ASP A 146 -9.82 6.80 7.61
CA ASP A 146 -9.25 6.78 8.95
C ASP A 146 -8.22 5.64 8.97
N LEU A 147 -6.96 5.98 9.15
CA LEU A 147 -5.89 4.99 9.11
C LEU A 147 -5.95 4.00 10.28
N ASP A 148 -6.69 4.33 11.34
CA ASP A 148 -6.88 3.38 12.43
C ASP A 148 -7.70 2.16 12.01
N CYS A 149 -8.37 2.23 10.87
CA CYS A 149 -9.13 1.10 10.35
C CYS A 149 -8.28 0.06 9.63
N PHE A 150 -6.99 0.29 9.50
CA PHE A 150 -6.10 -0.59 8.76
C PHE A 150 -5.04 -1.21 9.65
N CYS A 151 -4.71 -2.46 9.38
CA CYS A 151 -3.70 -3.18 10.15
C CYS A 151 -2.43 -3.48 9.35
N HIS A 152 -2.44 -3.25 8.04
CA HIS A 152 -1.36 -3.74 7.20
C HIS A 152 -1.29 -2.87 5.94
N VAL A 153 -0.10 -2.61 5.47
CA VAL A 153 0.14 -1.92 4.20
C VAL A 153 1.16 -2.71 3.39
N THR A 154 0.89 -2.85 2.11
CA THR A 154 1.86 -3.35 1.15
C THR A 154 2.29 -2.18 0.28
N CYS A 155 3.58 -1.93 0.19
CA CYS A 155 4.10 -0.92 -0.72
C CYS A 155 4.57 -1.61 -1.99
N LEU A 156 4.06 -1.15 -3.12
CA LEU A 156 4.50 -1.64 -4.43
C LEU A 156 5.71 -0.83 -4.87
N PRO A 157 6.46 -1.30 -5.86
CA PRO A 157 7.60 -0.52 -6.36
C PRO A 157 7.19 0.89 -6.79
N ALA A 158 8.07 1.85 -6.58
CA ALA A 158 7.81 3.23 -6.96
C ALA A 158 7.64 3.33 -8.48
N ILE A 159 6.71 4.16 -8.90
CA ILE A 159 6.38 4.36 -10.32
C ILE A 159 6.15 5.83 -10.61
N SER A 160 5.96 6.15 -11.87
CA SER A 160 5.55 7.47 -12.29
C SER A 160 4.09 7.41 -12.75
N VAL A 161 3.24 8.25 -12.18
CA VAL A 161 1.82 8.32 -12.56
C VAL A 161 1.44 9.68 -13.15
N PHE A 162 2.35 10.65 -13.10
CA PHE A 162 2.05 12.01 -13.55
C PHE A 162 2.67 12.37 -14.89
N ASP A 163 3.22 11.42 -15.57
CA ASP A 163 3.80 11.70 -16.89
C ASP A 163 2.85 11.39 -18.01
#